data_8493865210c8539ff10dc2346695013f
#
_entry.id   8493865210c8539ff10dc2346695013f
#
_cell.length_a   1.000
_cell.length_b   1.000
_cell.length_c   1.000
_cell.angle_alpha   90.00
_cell.angle_beta   90.00
_cell.angle_gamma   90.00
#
_symmetry.space_group_name_H-M   'P 1'
#
loop_
_entity.id
_entity.type
_entity.pdbx_description
1 polymer ?
#
loop_
_entity_poly.entity_id
_entity_poly.type
_entity_poly.pdbx_seq_one_letter_code
_entity_poly.pdbx_strand_id
1 'polypeptide(L)'
;MTFDQFISKHLGKAMDYDGVSGVQCVDLIKYYLDEVFGIKPGAWGDARNYYESFTSYSALTNNFTRISGNNASFVPKKGDIVVWGANVSSNHNCGHIAIGIGGGTHNSFSTYDQNWNQKAMAKTTHSHTHSNGCPLLGVLRPKDQSKITGSTGGTTTGSFPTAKNWKNGSTSETVYKLSNLTENLGSLSANETAKCYRKVGGSYLVVYNLSGTTKHKAGF
;
A
#
# COMPACT_ATOMS: atom_id res chain seq x y z
N MET A 1 -8.92 -3.96 8.55
CA MET A 1 -7.66 -3.31 9.01
C MET A 1 -7.11 -2.39 7.92
N THR A 2 -6.08 -1.58 8.20
CA THR A 2 -5.39 -0.78 7.17
C THR A 2 -4.34 -1.62 6.43
N PHE A 3 -3.88 -1.12 5.28
CA PHE A 3 -2.76 -1.71 4.53
C PHE A 3 -1.54 -1.96 5.43
N ASP A 4 -1.08 -0.95 6.17
CA ASP A 4 0.14 -1.07 6.99
C ASP A 4 -0.02 -2.07 8.15
N GLN A 5 -1.24 -2.18 8.72
CA GLN A 5 -1.55 -3.21 9.70
C GLN A 5 -1.53 -4.61 9.08
N PHE A 6 -2.04 -4.75 7.85
CA PHE A 6 -2.00 -6.01 7.11
C PHE A 6 -0.56 -6.45 6.85
N ILE A 7 0.27 -5.55 6.33
CA ILE A 7 1.69 -5.85 6.08
C ILE A 7 2.40 -6.26 7.37
N SER A 8 2.23 -5.49 8.44
CA SER A 8 2.85 -5.79 9.75
C SER A 8 2.43 -7.15 10.32
N LYS A 9 1.19 -7.56 10.06
CA LYS A 9 0.64 -8.84 10.53
C LYS A 9 1.21 -10.03 9.78
N HIS A 10 1.42 -9.89 8.47
CA HIS A 10 1.64 -11.01 7.56
C HIS A 10 3.06 -11.12 6.99
N LEU A 11 3.85 -10.05 7.03
CA LEU A 11 5.23 -10.08 6.53
C LEU A 11 6.04 -11.19 7.23
N GLY A 12 6.73 -11.99 6.43
CA GLY A 12 7.50 -13.15 6.89
C GLY A 12 6.67 -14.43 7.15
N LYS A 13 5.35 -14.40 6.88
CA LYS A 13 4.49 -15.57 7.05
C LYS A 13 4.12 -16.19 5.71
N ALA A 14 4.06 -17.51 5.66
CA ALA A 14 3.49 -18.28 4.57
C ALA A 14 2.00 -18.51 4.86
N MET A 15 1.15 -18.01 3.99
CA MET A 15 -0.30 -17.99 4.20
C MET A 15 -0.99 -18.84 3.14
N ASP A 16 -1.80 -19.77 3.58
CA ASP A 16 -2.69 -20.59 2.75
C ASP A 16 -4.13 -20.24 3.17
N TYR A 17 -4.86 -19.56 2.28
CA TYR A 17 -6.18 -19.01 2.61
C TYR A 17 -7.28 -20.07 2.64
N ASP A 18 -7.23 -21.00 1.71
CA ASP A 18 -8.31 -21.98 1.50
C ASP A 18 -7.88 -23.43 1.75
N GLY A 19 -6.62 -23.69 2.08
CA GLY A 19 -6.07 -25.03 2.30
C GLY A 19 -5.94 -25.87 1.02
N VAL A 20 -6.03 -25.22 -0.16
CA VAL A 20 -5.99 -25.90 -1.46
C VAL A 20 -4.70 -25.59 -2.20
N SER A 21 -3.99 -26.62 -2.64
CA SER A 21 -2.72 -26.53 -3.36
C SER A 21 -1.57 -25.88 -2.58
N GLY A 22 -1.73 -25.71 -1.25
CA GLY A 22 -0.75 -25.09 -0.38
C GLY A 22 -0.58 -23.59 -0.65
N VAL A 23 0.51 -23.04 -0.14
CA VAL A 23 0.79 -21.60 -0.18
C VAL A 23 0.99 -21.11 -1.62
N GLN A 24 0.12 -20.22 -2.09
CA GLN A 24 0.14 -19.65 -3.42
C GLN A 24 0.15 -18.11 -3.39
N CYS A 25 0.57 -17.47 -4.50
CA CYS A 25 0.55 -16.01 -4.61
C CYS A 25 -0.86 -15.42 -4.50
N VAL A 26 -1.88 -16.14 -4.97
CA VAL A 26 -3.28 -15.74 -4.87
C VAL A 26 -3.80 -15.76 -3.42
N ASP A 27 -3.23 -16.57 -2.53
CA ASP A 27 -3.65 -16.61 -1.12
C ASP A 27 -3.32 -15.31 -0.41
N LEU A 28 -2.16 -14.71 -0.70
CA LEU A 28 -1.83 -13.37 -0.21
C LEU A 28 -2.91 -12.36 -0.60
N ILE A 29 -3.37 -12.41 -1.84
CA ILE A 29 -4.40 -11.50 -2.33
C ILE A 29 -5.77 -11.81 -1.72
N LYS A 30 -6.11 -13.08 -1.51
CA LYS A 30 -7.35 -13.46 -0.82
C LYS A 30 -7.37 -12.90 0.60
N TYR A 31 -6.29 -13.05 1.37
CA TYR A 31 -6.16 -12.44 2.69
C TYR A 31 -6.24 -10.92 2.64
N TYR A 32 -5.60 -10.28 1.66
CA TYR A 32 -5.61 -8.84 1.48
C TYR A 32 -7.03 -8.31 1.19
N LEU A 33 -7.77 -8.97 0.31
CA LEU A 33 -9.16 -8.64 0.01
C LEU A 33 -10.07 -8.79 1.22
N ASP A 34 -9.93 -9.88 1.96
CA ASP A 34 -10.75 -10.16 3.14
C ASP A 34 -10.44 -9.20 4.29
N GLU A 35 -9.19 -9.11 4.70
CA GLU A 35 -8.84 -8.41 5.94
C GLU A 35 -8.79 -6.89 5.79
N VAL A 36 -8.43 -6.37 4.61
CA VAL A 36 -8.36 -4.93 4.37
C VAL A 36 -9.68 -4.37 3.85
N PHE A 37 -10.30 -5.05 2.90
CA PHE A 37 -11.50 -4.54 2.23
C PHE A 37 -12.80 -5.19 2.70
N GLY A 38 -12.74 -6.29 3.45
CA GLY A 38 -13.92 -7.05 3.88
C GLY A 38 -14.58 -7.82 2.75
N ILE A 39 -13.83 -8.09 1.67
CA ILE A 39 -14.30 -8.83 0.51
C ILE A 39 -13.96 -10.30 0.69
N LYS A 40 -14.97 -11.15 0.76
CA LYS A 40 -14.75 -12.60 0.76
C LYS A 40 -14.44 -13.07 -0.67
N PRO A 41 -13.19 -13.48 -0.94
CA PRO A 41 -12.81 -13.93 -2.28
C PRO A 41 -13.46 -15.28 -2.60
N GLY A 42 -13.84 -15.42 -3.86
CA GLY A 42 -14.30 -16.70 -4.42
C GLY A 42 -13.17 -17.49 -5.06
N ALA A 43 -13.53 -18.58 -5.73
CA ALA A 43 -12.65 -19.36 -6.59
C ALA A 43 -12.49 -18.64 -7.95
N TRP A 44 -11.65 -17.62 -8.00
CA TRP A 44 -11.48 -16.75 -9.18
C TRP A 44 -10.35 -17.21 -10.11
N GLY A 45 -9.87 -18.43 -9.93
CA GLY A 45 -8.85 -19.03 -10.78
C GLY A 45 -7.43 -18.56 -10.46
N ASP A 46 -6.59 -18.59 -11.51
CA ASP A 46 -5.18 -18.25 -11.43
C ASP A 46 -4.92 -16.77 -11.20
N ALA A 47 -3.69 -16.41 -10.87
CA ALA A 47 -3.27 -15.05 -10.65
C ALA A 47 -3.70 -14.08 -11.76
N ARG A 48 -3.48 -14.46 -13.03
CA ARG A 48 -3.86 -13.64 -14.19
C ARG A 48 -5.36 -13.40 -14.31
N ASN A 49 -6.20 -14.33 -13.84
CA ASN A 49 -7.66 -14.23 -13.96
C ASN A 49 -8.23 -13.06 -13.15
N TYR A 50 -7.58 -12.65 -12.08
CA TYR A 50 -7.99 -11.45 -11.33
C TYR A 50 -8.03 -10.21 -12.21
N TYR A 51 -7.15 -10.11 -13.20
CA TYR A 51 -7.09 -9.01 -14.16
C TYR A 51 -7.90 -9.30 -15.44
N GLU A 52 -7.68 -10.47 -16.05
CA GLU A 52 -8.29 -10.83 -17.33
C GLU A 52 -9.82 -10.97 -17.23
N SER A 53 -10.29 -11.64 -16.17
CA SER A 53 -11.72 -11.84 -15.91
C SER A 53 -12.32 -10.82 -14.94
N PHE A 54 -11.65 -9.66 -14.75
CA PHE A 54 -12.02 -8.63 -13.79
C PHE A 54 -13.51 -8.25 -13.82
N THR A 55 -14.08 -8.10 -15.01
CA THR A 55 -15.47 -7.71 -15.21
C THR A 55 -16.49 -8.77 -14.80
N SER A 56 -16.05 -10.02 -14.67
CA SER A 56 -16.88 -11.13 -14.22
C SER A 56 -17.04 -11.19 -12.70
N TYR A 57 -16.23 -10.43 -11.97
CA TYR A 57 -16.23 -10.45 -10.50
C TYR A 57 -16.76 -9.13 -9.93
N SER A 58 -18.05 -9.09 -9.61
CA SER A 58 -18.69 -7.88 -9.07
C SER A 58 -18.00 -7.36 -7.80
N ALA A 59 -17.50 -8.25 -6.95
CA ALA A 59 -16.74 -7.87 -5.76
C ALA A 59 -15.47 -7.09 -6.10
N LEU A 60 -14.79 -7.42 -7.21
CA LEU A 60 -13.63 -6.66 -7.68
C LEU A 60 -14.06 -5.36 -8.36
N THR A 61 -15.03 -5.41 -9.29
CA THR A 61 -15.46 -4.22 -10.04
C THR A 61 -16.06 -3.14 -9.15
N ASN A 62 -16.73 -3.52 -8.06
CA ASN A 62 -17.29 -2.57 -7.11
C ASN A 62 -16.20 -1.83 -6.29
N ASN A 63 -15.10 -2.50 -5.98
CA ASN A 63 -14.09 -2.00 -5.03
C ASN A 63 -12.78 -1.55 -5.68
N PHE A 64 -12.53 -1.94 -6.92
CA PHE A 64 -11.28 -1.65 -7.62
C PHE A 64 -11.52 -1.04 -9.00
N THR A 65 -10.51 -0.37 -9.50
CA THR A 65 -10.39 0.08 -10.90
C THR A 65 -9.28 -0.72 -11.57
N ARG A 66 -9.59 -1.37 -12.71
CA ARG A 66 -8.59 -2.05 -13.52
C ARG A 66 -7.83 -1.01 -14.35
N ILE A 67 -6.50 -0.99 -14.25
CA ILE A 67 -5.61 -0.06 -14.94
C ILE A 67 -4.57 -0.86 -15.70
N SER A 68 -4.42 -0.59 -17.00
CA SER A 68 -3.43 -1.26 -17.84
C SER A 68 -2.00 -0.87 -17.44
N GLY A 69 -1.12 -1.87 -17.39
CA GLY A 69 0.32 -1.71 -17.19
C GLY A 69 1.11 -1.46 -18.48
N ASN A 70 0.44 -1.52 -19.64
CA ASN A 70 1.07 -1.40 -20.96
C ASN A 70 1.37 0.08 -21.32
N ASN A 71 2.16 0.75 -20.48
CA ASN A 71 2.63 2.12 -20.69
C ASN A 71 4.00 2.26 -20.01
N ALA A 72 5.00 2.75 -20.75
CA ALA A 72 6.37 2.91 -20.25
C ALA A 72 6.50 3.83 -19.02
N SER A 73 5.51 4.70 -18.77
CA SER A 73 5.45 5.55 -17.59
C SER A 73 4.69 4.93 -16.42
N PHE A 74 4.09 3.75 -16.62
CA PHE A 74 3.25 3.14 -15.60
C PHE A 74 4.10 2.60 -14.45
N VAL A 75 3.71 2.94 -13.23
CA VAL A 75 4.30 2.42 -11.99
C VAL A 75 3.18 2.07 -11.03
N PRO A 76 3.18 0.85 -10.45
CA PRO A 76 2.21 0.48 -9.41
C PRO A 76 2.29 1.41 -8.21
N LYS A 77 1.13 1.78 -7.66
CA LYS A 77 1.04 2.56 -6.43
C LYS A 77 0.92 1.67 -5.19
N LYS A 78 1.15 2.25 -4.01
CA LYS A 78 0.92 1.56 -2.74
C LYS A 78 -0.51 1.04 -2.68
N GLY A 79 -0.65 -0.25 -2.36
CA GLY A 79 -1.94 -0.92 -2.22
C GLY A 79 -2.56 -1.43 -3.53
N ASP A 80 -1.97 -1.17 -4.68
CA ASP A 80 -2.41 -1.78 -5.94
C ASP A 80 -2.20 -3.30 -5.89
N ILE A 81 -3.17 -4.07 -6.39
CA ILE A 81 -2.96 -5.48 -6.70
C ILE A 81 -2.33 -5.55 -8.08
N VAL A 82 -1.06 -5.95 -8.13
CA VAL A 82 -0.24 -5.99 -9.36
C VAL A 82 -0.38 -7.38 -9.97
N VAL A 83 -0.66 -7.45 -11.27
CA VAL A 83 -0.93 -8.72 -11.96
C VAL A 83 -0.07 -8.86 -13.20
N TRP A 84 0.68 -9.96 -13.26
CA TRP A 84 1.40 -10.39 -14.45
C TRP A 84 0.64 -11.52 -15.15
N GLY A 85 0.68 -11.51 -16.49
CA GLY A 85 0.06 -12.50 -17.34
C GLY A 85 0.83 -13.81 -17.41
N ALA A 86 0.34 -14.71 -18.24
CA ALA A 86 1.00 -15.98 -18.47
C ALA A 86 2.25 -15.84 -19.36
N ASN A 87 3.21 -16.73 -19.16
CA ASN A 87 4.25 -17.03 -20.13
C ASN A 87 4.25 -18.54 -20.42
N VAL A 88 3.57 -18.92 -21.46
CA VAL A 88 3.40 -20.32 -21.87
C VAL A 88 4.76 -20.96 -22.23
N SER A 89 5.65 -20.19 -22.86
CA SER A 89 6.96 -20.67 -23.29
C SER A 89 7.88 -21.08 -22.13
N SER A 90 7.67 -20.51 -20.95
CA SER A 90 8.43 -20.84 -19.73
C SER A 90 7.62 -21.68 -18.72
N ASN A 91 6.47 -22.23 -19.16
CA ASN A 91 5.56 -23.02 -18.32
C ASN A 91 4.98 -22.26 -17.11
N HIS A 92 4.85 -20.92 -17.24
CA HIS A 92 4.21 -20.07 -16.23
C HIS A 92 2.82 -19.62 -16.68
N ASN A 93 1.90 -20.59 -16.80
CA ASN A 93 0.56 -20.36 -17.36
C ASN A 93 -0.38 -19.60 -16.42
N CYS A 94 -0.12 -19.64 -15.11
CA CYS A 94 -0.96 -18.99 -14.09
C CYS A 94 -0.68 -17.49 -13.94
N GLY A 95 0.45 -17.01 -14.48
CA GLY A 95 0.92 -15.66 -14.20
C GLY A 95 1.42 -15.48 -12.75
N HIS A 96 1.47 -14.23 -12.30
CA HIS A 96 1.81 -13.89 -10.90
C HIS A 96 0.97 -12.72 -10.40
N ILE A 97 0.80 -12.62 -9.07
CA ILE A 97 0.03 -11.56 -8.44
C ILE A 97 0.68 -11.15 -7.11
N ALA A 98 0.72 -9.84 -6.86
CA ALA A 98 1.39 -9.27 -5.68
C ALA A 98 0.74 -7.95 -5.24
N ILE A 99 1.22 -7.36 -4.15
CA ILE A 99 0.71 -6.08 -3.64
C ILE A 99 1.77 -4.99 -3.83
N GLY A 100 1.44 -3.92 -4.54
CA GLY A 100 2.33 -2.78 -4.79
C GLY A 100 2.71 -2.01 -3.53
N ILE A 101 3.97 -1.64 -3.43
CA ILE A 101 4.49 -0.80 -2.34
C ILE A 101 4.41 0.68 -2.71
N GLY A 102 4.45 0.98 -4.01
CA GLY A 102 4.55 2.32 -4.56
C GLY A 102 5.99 2.80 -4.71
N GLY A 103 6.18 3.83 -5.52
CA GLY A 103 7.51 4.34 -5.89
C GLY A 103 8.25 3.45 -6.89
N GLY A 104 9.46 3.85 -7.23
CA GLY A 104 10.25 3.16 -8.26
C GLY A 104 10.01 3.69 -9.67
N THR A 105 10.28 2.87 -10.66
CA THR A 105 10.09 3.14 -12.09
C THR A 105 9.35 1.98 -12.75
N HIS A 106 8.94 2.14 -14.00
CA HIS A 106 8.34 1.05 -14.79
C HIS A 106 9.22 -0.21 -14.83
N ASN A 107 10.53 -0.03 -14.92
CA ASN A 107 11.48 -1.13 -15.01
C ASN A 107 12.04 -1.60 -13.66
N SER A 108 11.68 -0.93 -12.55
CA SER A 108 12.11 -1.33 -11.21
C SER A 108 11.16 -0.77 -10.17
N PHE A 109 10.27 -1.60 -9.66
CA PHE A 109 9.33 -1.28 -8.58
C PHE A 109 9.25 -2.42 -7.59
N SER A 110 8.82 -2.13 -6.38
CA SER A 110 8.73 -3.13 -5.31
C SER A 110 7.28 -3.52 -5.03
N THR A 111 7.12 -4.79 -4.65
CA THR A 111 5.86 -5.39 -4.22
C THR A 111 6.05 -6.21 -2.96
N TYR A 112 4.96 -6.56 -2.31
CA TYR A 112 4.92 -7.66 -1.36
C TYR A 112 4.37 -8.88 -2.07
N ASP A 113 5.16 -9.95 -2.08
CA ASP A 113 4.90 -11.20 -2.79
C ASP A 113 4.83 -12.38 -1.84
N GLN A 114 4.13 -13.40 -2.24
CA GLN A 114 4.14 -14.72 -1.63
C GLN A 114 4.34 -15.78 -2.71
N ASN A 115 5.03 -16.86 -2.36
CA ASN A 115 5.31 -17.97 -3.27
C ASN A 115 5.99 -17.54 -4.59
N TRP A 116 6.94 -16.61 -4.49
CA TRP A 116 7.83 -16.20 -5.57
C TRP A 116 9.23 -16.79 -5.33
N ASN A 117 10.14 -16.04 -4.74
CA ASN A 117 11.47 -16.55 -4.37
C ASN A 117 11.44 -17.41 -3.11
N GLN A 118 10.41 -17.25 -2.28
CA GLN A 118 10.17 -17.99 -1.05
C GLN A 118 8.67 -18.10 -0.78
N LYS A 119 8.28 -19.10 0.01
CA LYS A 119 6.85 -19.32 0.35
C LYS A 119 6.27 -18.18 1.18
N ALA A 120 7.04 -17.65 2.14
CA ALA A 120 6.58 -16.59 3.02
C ALA A 120 6.43 -15.25 2.28
N MET A 121 5.49 -14.43 2.73
CA MET A 121 5.33 -13.07 2.22
C MET A 121 6.60 -12.25 2.44
N ALA A 122 7.14 -11.67 1.38
CA ALA A 122 8.36 -10.88 1.40
C ALA A 122 8.27 -9.67 0.47
N LYS A 123 9.12 -8.67 0.72
CA LYS A 123 9.34 -7.59 -0.23
C LYS A 123 10.23 -8.08 -1.38
N THR A 124 9.77 -7.86 -2.60
CA THR A 124 10.47 -8.25 -3.84
C THR A 124 10.53 -7.06 -4.80
N THR A 125 11.56 -7.00 -5.63
CA THR A 125 11.67 -6.01 -6.70
C THR A 125 11.38 -6.69 -8.03
N HIS A 126 10.53 -6.06 -8.83
CA HIS A 126 10.12 -6.51 -10.15
C HIS A 126 10.31 -5.44 -11.21
N SER A 127 10.14 -5.83 -12.46
CA SER A 127 9.97 -4.95 -13.61
C SER A 127 8.63 -5.21 -14.29
N HIS A 128 8.32 -4.45 -15.34
CA HIS A 128 7.14 -4.70 -16.17
C HIS A 128 7.14 -6.10 -16.80
N THR A 129 8.31 -6.66 -17.06
CA THR A 129 8.46 -8.07 -17.41
C THR A 129 9.00 -8.81 -16.21
N HIS A 130 8.21 -9.72 -15.68
CA HIS A 130 8.61 -10.57 -14.58
C HIS A 130 9.82 -11.44 -14.96
N SER A 131 10.65 -11.84 -13.99
CA SER A 131 11.90 -12.57 -14.27
C SER A 131 11.72 -13.89 -15.01
N ASN A 132 10.52 -14.49 -14.98
CA ASN A 132 10.17 -15.65 -15.81
C ASN A 132 9.53 -15.28 -17.16
N GLY A 133 9.59 -14.01 -17.57
CA GLY A 133 9.07 -13.51 -18.83
C GLY A 133 7.57 -13.22 -18.85
N CYS A 134 6.86 -13.32 -17.74
CA CYS A 134 5.44 -12.96 -17.67
C CYS A 134 5.27 -11.45 -17.82
N PRO A 135 4.48 -10.95 -18.79
CA PRO A 135 4.28 -9.52 -19.00
C PRO A 135 3.39 -8.92 -17.90
N LEU A 136 3.65 -7.68 -17.50
CA LEU A 136 2.74 -6.94 -16.63
C LEU A 136 1.44 -6.65 -17.37
N LEU A 137 0.33 -7.21 -16.89
CA LEU A 137 -1.01 -6.87 -17.39
C LEU A 137 -1.45 -5.49 -16.88
N GLY A 138 -1.19 -5.23 -15.62
CA GLY A 138 -1.54 -3.99 -14.95
C GLY A 138 -1.86 -4.18 -13.48
N VAL A 139 -2.78 -3.34 -12.99
CA VAL A 139 -3.15 -3.37 -11.57
C VAL A 139 -4.66 -3.28 -11.39
N LEU A 140 -5.11 -3.79 -10.23
CA LEU A 140 -6.39 -3.47 -9.66
C LEU A 140 -6.17 -2.46 -8.53
N ARG A 141 -6.55 -1.22 -8.77
CA ARG A 141 -6.36 -0.12 -7.82
C ARG A 141 -7.57 0.02 -6.92
N PRO A 142 -7.41 0.00 -5.59
CA PRO A 142 -8.51 0.25 -4.68
C PRO A 142 -9.19 1.60 -4.96
N LYS A 143 -10.51 1.63 -5.04
CA LYS A 143 -11.29 2.88 -5.14
C LYS A 143 -11.27 3.63 -3.81
N ASP A 144 -11.40 2.89 -2.70
CA ASP A 144 -11.27 3.45 -1.35
C ASP A 144 -9.79 3.49 -0.92
N GLN A 145 -9.17 4.65 -1.07
CA GLN A 145 -7.78 4.89 -0.68
C GLN A 145 -7.60 5.05 0.83
N SER A 146 -8.66 5.20 1.60
CA SER A 146 -8.57 5.37 3.07
C SER A 146 -7.94 4.15 3.75
N LYS A 147 -8.21 2.96 3.22
CA LYS A 147 -7.64 1.70 3.68
C LYS A 147 -6.13 1.60 3.45
N ILE A 148 -5.64 2.27 2.41
CA ILE A 148 -4.24 2.25 1.98
C ILE A 148 -3.41 3.31 2.72
N THR A 149 -3.98 4.50 2.90
CA THR A 149 -3.28 5.62 3.54
C THR A 149 -3.34 5.58 5.07
N GLY A 150 -4.09 4.63 5.63
CA GLY A 150 -4.31 4.55 7.08
C GLY A 150 -5.24 5.63 7.62
N SER A 151 -5.88 6.38 6.74
CA SER A 151 -6.93 7.34 7.11
C SER A 151 -8.20 6.55 7.43
N THR A 152 -8.51 6.37 8.69
CA THR A 152 -9.82 5.83 9.10
C THR A 152 -10.91 6.72 8.51
N GLY A 153 -11.73 6.10 7.68
CA GLY A 153 -12.73 6.69 6.80
C GLY A 153 -13.40 7.95 7.29
N GLY A 154 -13.17 8.98 6.53
CA GLY A 154 -13.92 10.20 6.50
C GLY A 154 -13.63 10.82 5.16
N THR A 155 -14.61 10.83 4.27
CA THR A 155 -14.65 11.73 3.13
C THR A 155 -14.52 13.14 3.69
N THR A 156 -13.31 13.67 3.70
CA THR A 156 -13.11 15.08 4.01
C THR A 156 -12.53 15.75 2.78
N THR A 157 -13.41 16.23 1.91
CA THR A 157 -13.27 17.59 1.42
C THR A 157 -13.00 18.45 2.64
N GLY A 158 -11.74 18.68 2.90
CA GLY A 158 -11.16 19.77 3.63
C GLY A 158 -11.89 20.34 4.85
N SER A 159 -11.94 19.62 5.95
CA SER A 159 -11.92 20.30 7.25
C SER A 159 -11.03 19.48 8.18
N PHE A 160 -9.84 19.99 8.45
CA PHE A 160 -9.05 19.46 9.57
C PHE A 160 -9.87 19.68 10.84
N PRO A 161 -9.94 18.69 11.77
CA PRO A 161 -10.54 18.93 13.08
C PRO A 161 -9.89 20.15 13.69
N THR A 162 -10.66 20.93 14.43
CA THR A 162 -10.17 22.16 15.07
C THR A 162 -8.87 21.88 15.82
N ALA A 163 -7.79 22.46 15.35
CA ALA A 163 -6.47 22.26 15.97
C ALA A 163 -6.47 22.85 17.37
N LYS A 164 -5.97 22.09 18.33
CA LYS A 164 -5.69 22.60 19.68
C LYS A 164 -4.28 23.18 19.72
N ASN A 165 -4.11 24.30 20.41
CA ASN A 165 -2.78 24.79 20.73
C ASN A 165 -2.09 23.76 21.62
N TRP A 166 -0.90 23.35 21.24
CA TRP A 166 -0.05 22.45 22.00
C TRP A 166 1.26 23.17 22.29
N LYS A 167 1.72 23.08 23.51
CA LYS A 167 2.97 23.67 23.97
C LYS A 167 3.99 22.56 24.16
N ASN A 168 5.16 22.69 23.52
CA ASN A 168 6.26 21.77 23.72
C ASN A 168 6.73 21.79 25.18
N GLY A 169 7.28 20.66 25.62
CA GLY A 169 7.86 20.52 26.96
C GLY A 169 9.12 21.38 27.16
N SER A 170 9.90 21.00 28.16
CA SER A 170 11.14 21.72 28.54
C SER A 170 12.34 21.39 27.64
N THR A 171 12.19 20.45 26.70
CA THR A 171 13.22 20.02 25.75
C THR A 171 12.83 20.35 24.31
N SER A 172 13.81 20.51 23.45
CA SER A 172 13.58 20.66 22.01
C SER A 172 13.27 19.30 21.40
N GLU A 173 12.25 19.25 20.52
CA GLU A 173 11.81 18.02 19.83
C GLU A 173 12.06 18.13 18.33
N THR A 174 12.64 17.08 17.74
CA THR A 174 12.87 17.02 16.30
C THR A 174 11.57 16.78 15.57
N VAL A 175 11.38 17.51 14.49
CA VAL A 175 10.17 17.41 13.65
C VAL A 175 10.51 16.73 12.34
N TYR A 176 9.75 15.69 12.00
CA TYR A 176 9.95 14.88 10.81
C TYR A 176 8.81 15.05 9.82
N LYS A 177 9.12 14.83 8.54
CA LYS A 177 8.12 14.78 7.48
C LYS A 177 7.18 13.61 7.70
N LEU A 178 5.87 13.88 7.69
CA LEU A 178 4.83 12.88 7.99
C LEU A 178 4.85 11.66 7.06
N SER A 179 5.34 11.82 5.83
CA SER A 179 5.31 10.75 4.83
C SER A 179 6.33 9.64 5.07
N ASN A 180 7.42 9.91 5.79
CA ASN A 180 8.50 8.94 5.98
C ASN A 180 9.09 8.92 7.39
N LEU A 181 8.82 9.92 8.24
CA LEU A 181 9.36 10.07 9.60
C LEU A 181 10.91 9.97 9.70
N THR A 182 11.61 10.18 8.60
CA THR A 182 13.08 10.11 8.51
C THR A 182 13.68 11.42 8.01
N GLU A 183 12.91 12.21 7.25
CA GLU A 183 13.34 13.51 6.77
C GLU A 183 13.13 14.54 7.88
N ASN A 184 14.23 15.01 8.46
CA ASN A 184 14.23 16.05 9.49
C ASN A 184 13.85 17.38 8.86
N LEU A 185 12.79 18.00 9.37
CA LEU A 185 12.29 19.31 8.92
C LEU A 185 12.68 20.45 9.87
N GLY A 186 13.42 20.17 10.94
CA GLY A 186 13.78 21.12 11.96
C GLY A 186 13.38 20.64 13.37
N SER A 187 13.22 21.56 14.27
CA SER A 187 12.84 21.27 15.67
C SER A 187 11.83 22.28 16.20
N LEU A 188 10.98 21.82 17.12
CA LEU A 188 10.22 22.67 18.03
C LEU A 188 11.06 22.96 19.26
N SER A 189 11.33 24.22 19.53
CA SER A 189 12.09 24.63 20.70
C SER A 189 11.34 24.33 22.00
N ALA A 190 12.05 24.27 23.12
CA ALA A 190 11.45 24.15 24.44
C ALA A 190 10.39 25.26 24.64
N ASN A 191 9.22 24.88 25.12
CA ASN A 191 8.09 25.79 25.37
C ASN A 191 7.48 26.46 24.10
N GLU A 192 7.91 26.12 22.91
CA GLU A 192 7.30 26.62 21.69
C GLU A 192 5.88 26.06 21.50
N THR A 193 5.00 26.86 20.88
CA THR A 193 3.61 26.48 20.67
C THR A 193 3.37 26.10 19.20
N ALA A 194 2.78 24.92 19.00
CA ALA A 194 2.35 24.46 17.70
C ALA A 194 0.85 24.13 17.71
N LYS A 195 0.23 24.07 16.52
CA LYS A 195 -1.14 23.56 16.39
C LYS A 195 -1.11 22.06 16.21
N CYS A 196 -1.62 21.34 17.20
CA CYS A 196 -1.76 19.88 17.17
C CYS A 196 -3.14 19.51 16.68
N TYR A 197 -3.22 18.66 15.65
CA TYR A 197 -4.46 18.18 15.08
C TYR A 197 -4.90 16.84 15.64
N ARG A 198 -3.97 15.92 15.84
CA ARG A 198 -4.27 14.60 16.43
C ARG A 198 -3.00 13.88 16.87
N LYS A 199 -3.19 12.89 17.75
CA LYS A 199 -2.14 11.91 18.08
C LYS A 199 -2.27 10.70 17.16
N VAL A 200 -1.16 10.24 16.59
CA VAL A 200 -1.08 9.05 15.75
C VAL A 200 0.02 8.14 16.29
N GLY A 201 -0.37 7.02 16.89
CA GLY A 201 0.58 6.18 17.62
C GLY A 201 1.19 6.93 18.80
N GLY A 202 2.51 6.95 18.89
CA GLY A 202 3.27 7.70 19.88
C GLY A 202 3.50 9.17 19.51
N SER A 203 3.18 9.59 18.29
CA SER A 203 3.55 10.88 17.72
C SER A 203 2.37 11.83 17.58
N TYR A 204 2.63 13.13 17.57
CA TYR A 204 1.63 14.18 17.36
C TYR A 204 1.73 14.73 15.94
N LEU A 205 0.59 14.88 15.26
CA LEU A 205 0.51 15.62 14.02
C LEU A 205 0.39 17.11 14.34
N VAL A 206 1.43 17.86 14.04
CA VAL A 206 1.49 19.29 14.30
C VAL A 206 1.67 20.09 13.02
N VAL A 207 1.19 21.33 13.03
CA VAL A 207 1.52 22.34 12.01
C VAL A 207 2.18 23.49 12.73
N TYR A 208 3.36 23.85 12.28
CA TYR A 208 4.10 24.98 12.82
C TYR A 208 4.78 25.77 11.68
N ASN A 209 5.18 26.98 11.95
CA ASN A 209 5.88 27.82 10.98
C ASN A 209 7.38 27.64 11.14
N LEU A 210 8.04 27.11 10.12
CA LEU A 210 9.48 27.28 9.97
C LEU A 210 9.73 28.72 9.49
N SER A 211 10.34 29.53 10.33
CA SER A 211 10.86 30.89 10.03
C SER A 211 10.26 31.53 8.77
N GLY A 212 9.06 32.02 8.89
CA GLY A 212 8.63 33.13 8.06
C GLY A 212 7.79 32.87 6.85
N THR A 213 7.17 31.74 6.53
CA THR A 213 6.06 31.71 5.54
C THR A 213 5.52 30.34 5.13
N THR A 214 6.20 29.25 5.32
CA THR A 214 5.73 27.96 4.80
C THR A 214 5.19 27.08 5.92
N LYS A 215 3.91 26.72 5.82
CA LYS A 215 3.28 25.77 6.75
C LYS A 215 3.68 24.34 6.35
N HIS A 216 4.42 23.65 7.19
CA HIS A 216 4.73 22.23 7.00
C HIS A 216 3.89 21.39 7.97
N LYS A 217 3.41 20.23 7.48
CA LYS A 217 2.77 19.22 8.31
C LYS A 217 3.84 18.24 8.75
N ALA A 218 4.01 18.08 10.03
CA ALA A 218 5.01 17.22 10.58
C ALA A 218 4.45 16.39 11.75
N GLY A 219 5.09 15.25 12.04
CA GLY A 219 4.78 14.41 13.19
C GLY A 219 6.04 14.10 13.98
N PHE A 220 5.91 13.87 15.28
CA PHE A 220 6.94 13.37 16.19
C PHE A 220 6.31 12.44 17.22
#